data_6119c35bbc94457c6edc434ff8e2bfd1
#
_entry.id   6119c35bbc94457c6edc434ff8e2bfd1
#
_cell.length_a   1.000
_cell.length_b   1.000
_cell.length_c   1.000
_cell.angle_alpha   90.00
_cell.angle_beta   90.00
_cell.angle_gamma   90.00
#
_symmetry.space_group_name_H-M   'P 1'
#
loop_
_entity.id
_entity.type
_entity.pdbx_description
1 polymer ?
#
loop_
_entity_poly.entity_id
_entity_poly.type
_entity_poly.pdbx_seq_one_letter_code
_entity_poly.pdbx_strand_id
1 'polypeptide(L)'
;MLSEKRLQKDSESILRVMEEKTMNPENKITQSQKMMVFVLSMSLYGLATLFTELIPSFQVGIVEFSVEYFLFIPLTLSMLFDPLSAALGAATGELVFSEIMLGQFGGLGELEKFLTVTIGVYIAGRLVKNPKNRKMVAAASILGVTIQQLMGCVV
;
A
#
# COMPACT_ATOMS: atom_id res chain seq x y z
N MET A 1 -39.91 16.98 -38.56
CA MET A 1 -40.46 16.18 -37.44
C MET A 1 -39.71 14.88 -37.14
N LEU A 2 -39.30 14.06 -38.13
CA LEU A 2 -38.48 12.85 -37.90
C LEU A 2 -37.00 13.15 -37.62
N SER A 3 -36.45 14.22 -38.16
CA SER A 3 -35.07 14.66 -37.98
C SER A 3 -34.80 15.17 -36.55
N GLU A 4 -35.72 15.94 -35.98
CA GLU A 4 -35.58 16.48 -34.61
C GLU A 4 -35.59 15.38 -33.54
N LYS A 5 -36.45 14.37 -33.70
CA LYS A 5 -36.50 13.23 -32.77
C LYS A 5 -35.21 12.37 -32.78
N ARG A 6 -34.53 12.31 -33.91
CA ARG A 6 -33.24 11.63 -34.00
C ARG A 6 -32.14 12.42 -33.28
N LEU A 7 -32.05 13.72 -33.53
CA LEU A 7 -31.10 14.61 -32.87
C LEU A 7 -31.28 14.64 -31.35
N GLN A 8 -32.51 14.62 -30.88
CA GLN A 8 -32.82 14.59 -29.46
C GLN A 8 -32.43 13.25 -28.82
N LYS A 9 -32.64 12.12 -29.51
CA LYS A 9 -32.23 10.79 -29.04
C LYS A 9 -30.73 10.65 -29.01
N ASP A 10 -30.01 11.20 -29.98
CA ASP A 10 -28.55 11.16 -30.02
C ASP A 10 -27.95 12.05 -28.94
N SER A 11 -28.51 13.22 -28.64
CA SER A 11 -28.08 14.08 -27.55
C SER A 11 -28.32 13.45 -26.19
N GLU A 12 -29.46 12.78 -25.97
CA GLU A 12 -29.71 12.03 -24.73
C GLU A 12 -28.75 10.84 -24.54
N SER A 13 -28.42 10.14 -25.63
CA SER A 13 -27.47 9.05 -25.57
C SER A 13 -26.05 9.53 -25.23
N ILE A 14 -25.63 10.66 -25.79
CA ILE A 14 -24.33 11.29 -25.47
C ILE A 14 -24.33 11.79 -24.03
N LEU A 15 -25.39 12.40 -23.55
CA LEU A 15 -25.49 12.83 -22.15
C LEU A 15 -25.44 11.66 -21.19
N ARG A 16 -26.14 10.55 -21.47
CA ARG A 16 -26.05 9.34 -20.64
C ARG A 16 -24.64 8.75 -20.60
N VAL A 17 -23.95 8.69 -21.75
CA VAL A 17 -22.57 8.20 -21.82
C VAL A 17 -21.61 9.13 -21.08
N MET A 18 -21.82 10.45 -21.13
CA MET A 18 -21.05 11.43 -20.36
C MET A 18 -21.34 11.31 -18.87
N GLU A 19 -22.60 11.14 -18.49
CA GLU A 19 -23.05 10.99 -17.11
C GLU A 19 -22.56 9.66 -16.50
N GLU A 20 -22.59 8.56 -17.25
CA GLU A 20 -22.01 7.27 -16.88
C GLU A 20 -20.48 7.35 -16.72
N LYS A 21 -19.82 8.13 -17.58
CA LYS A 21 -18.37 8.36 -17.50
C LYS A 21 -17.98 9.27 -16.33
N THR A 22 -18.87 10.17 -15.90
CA THR A 22 -18.67 11.05 -14.74
C THR A 22 -19.15 10.41 -13.43
N MET A 23 -20.13 9.49 -13.49
CA MET A 23 -20.67 8.78 -12.33
C MET A 23 -19.98 7.45 -12.02
N ASN A 24 -19.00 7.03 -12.82
CA ASN A 24 -18.09 5.95 -12.43
C ASN A 24 -16.76 6.55 -11.98
N PRO A 25 -16.66 7.04 -10.74
CA PRO A 25 -15.40 7.37 -10.11
C PRO A 25 -14.78 6.07 -9.53
N GLU A 26 -14.69 5.00 -10.28
CA GLU A 26 -13.51 4.18 -10.17
C GLU A 26 -12.39 5.08 -10.68
N ASN A 27 -11.82 5.78 -9.74
CA ASN A 27 -10.60 6.53 -9.87
C ASN A 27 -9.55 5.54 -10.39
N LYS A 28 -9.57 5.28 -11.69
CA LYS A 28 -8.58 4.43 -12.36
C LYS A 28 -7.29 5.19 -12.25
N ILE A 29 -6.63 4.97 -11.10
CA ILE A 29 -5.30 5.48 -10.86
C ILE A 29 -4.49 5.13 -12.10
N THR A 30 -4.01 6.16 -12.77
CA THR A 30 -3.26 6.04 -14.02
C THR A 30 -1.99 5.21 -13.76
N GLN A 31 -1.51 4.49 -14.75
CA GLN A 31 -0.27 3.72 -14.63
C GLN A 31 0.90 4.57 -14.08
N SER A 32 0.99 5.82 -14.51
CA SER A 32 1.96 6.78 -14.00
C SER A 32 1.79 7.07 -12.51
N GLN A 33 0.55 7.21 -12.03
CA GLN A 33 0.26 7.42 -10.60
C GLN A 33 0.63 6.19 -9.76
N LYS A 34 0.38 4.98 -10.27
CA LYS A 34 0.79 3.73 -9.60
C LYS A 34 2.30 3.64 -9.45
N MET A 35 3.03 3.99 -10.51
CA MET A 35 4.49 4.05 -10.49
C MET A 35 5.00 5.09 -9.49
N MET A 36 4.36 6.26 -9.42
CA MET A 36 4.69 7.30 -8.45
C MET A 36 4.45 6.83 -7.01
N VAL A 37 3.33 6.16 -6.73
CA VAL A 37 3.03 5.59 -5.40
C VAL A 37 4.05 4.52 -5.03
N PHE A 38 4.43 3.65 -5.97
CA PHE A 38 5.46 2.65 -5.77
C PHE A 38 6.80 3.28 -5.38
N VAL A 39 7.30 4.23 -6.18
CA VAL A 39 8.59 4.92 -5.93
C VAL A 39 8.55 5.69 -4.62
N LEU A 40 7.44 6.37 -4.32
CA LEU A 40 7.27 7.13 -3.09
C LEU A 40 7.27 6.21 -1.86
N SER A 41 6.53 5.12 -1.92
CA SER A 41 6.49 4.12 -0.85
C SER A 41 7.86 3.47 -0.64
N MET A 42 8.52 3.08 -1.73
CA MET A 42 9.87 2.52 -1.72
C MET A 42 10.88 3.47 -1.05
N SER A 43 10.89 4.73 -1.46
CA SER A 43 11.88 5.70 -0.95
C SER A 43 11.62 6.06 0.50
N LEU A 44 10.37 6.40 0.85
CA LEU A 44 10.04 6.84 2.21
C LEU A 44 10.18 5.72 3.22
N TYR A 45 9.62 4.55 2.91
CA TYR A 45 9.67 3.42 3.84
C TYR A 45 11.08 2.82 3.90
N GLY A 46 11.77 2.67 2.77
CA GLY A 46 13.13 2.17 2.73
C GLY A 46 14.13 3.06 3.49
N LEU A 47 14.04 4.39 3.35
CA LEU A 47 14.85 5.29 4.18
C LEU A 47 14.48 5.20 5.66
N ALA A 48 13.19 5.07 5.96
CA ALA A 48 12.74 4.95 7.34
C ALA A 48 13.23 3.65 8.01
N THR A 49 13.22 2.53 7.31
CA THR A 49 13.78 1.26 7.82
C THR A 49 15.29 1.35 8.02
N LEU A 50 16.01 1.98 7.08
CA LEU A 50 17.44 2.24 7.25
C LEU A 50 17.73 3.03 8.55
N PHE A 51 16.95 4.07 8.85
CA PHE A 51 17.09 4.81 10.09
C PHE A 51 16.77 3.96 11.32
N THR A 52 15.79 3.09 11.25
CA THR A 52 15.41 2.19 12.37
C THR A 52 16.55 1.24 12.71
N GLU A 53 17.23 0.71 11.71
CA GLU A 53 18.35 -0.23 11.92
C GLU A 53 19.63 0.45 12.45
N LEU A 54 19.76 1.75 12.26
CA LEU A 54 20.84 2.54 12.91
C LEU A 54 20.57 2.78 14.40
N ILE A 55 19.33 2.59 14.87
CA ILE A 55 18.99 2.69 16.29
C ILE A 55 19.18 1.30 16.90
N PRO A 56 20.01 1.18 17.96
CA PRO A 56 20.24 -0.12 18.57
C PRO A 56 18.94 -0.74 19.07
N SER A 57 18.67 -1.99 18.64
CA SER A 57 17.50 -2.76 19.08
C SER A 57 17.58 -3.00 20.58
N PHE A 58 16.44 -2.85 21.26
CA PHE A 58 16.33 -3.18 22.68
C PHE A 58 16.14 -4.70 22.83
N GLN A 59 17.16 -5.39 23.31
CA GLN A 59 17.06 -6.80 23.67
C GLN A 59 16.71 -6.93 25.14
N VAL A 60 15.61 -7.64 25.43
CA VAL A 60 15.23 -8.02 26.78
C VAL A 60 15.28 -9.55 26.88
N GLY A 61 16.39 -10.08 27.37
CA GLY A 61 16.65 -11.53 27.44
C GLY A 61 16.85 -12.14 26.06
N ILE A 62 16.02 -13.11 25.71
CA ILE A 62 16.04 -13.82 24.42
C ILE A 62 15.10 -13.20 23.38
N VAL A 63 14.35 -12.15 23.76
CA VAL A 63 13.38 -11.50 22.90
C VAL A 63 13.95 -10.19 22.39
N GLU A 64 14.08 -10.09 21.08
CA GLU A 64 14.45 -8.87 20.39
C GLU A 64 13.18 -8.10 20.00
N PHE A 65 13.04 -6.89 20.54
CA PHE A 65 11.95 -5.98 20.16
C PHE A 65 12.44 -5.08 19.04
N SER A 66 12.20 -5.47 17.80
CA SER A 66 12.30 -4.57 16.67
C SER A 66 10.95 -3.87 16.47
N VAL A 67 10.89 -2.59 16.75
CA VAL A 67 9.65 -1.83 16.55
C VAL A 67 9.70 -1.18 15.17
N GLU A 68 8.89 -1.66 14.28
CA GLU A 68 8.71 -1.06 12.94
C GLU A 68 7.94 0.27 13.04
N TYR A 69 8.62 1.30 13.55
CA TYR A 69 8.02 2.62 13.83
C TYR A 69 7.38 3.27 12.61
N PHE A 70 7.85 2.96 11.42
CA PHE A 70 7.47 3.67 10.18
C PHE A 70 6.49 2.92 9.27
N LEU A 71 5.96 1.78 9.71
CA LEU A 71 4.99 1.00 8.94
C LEU A 71 3.72 1.79 8.60
N PHE A 72 3.42 2.85 9.35
CA PHE A 72 2.28 3.73 9.04
C PHE A 72 2.42 4.43 7.69
N ILE A 73 3.63 4.63 7.15
CA ILE A 73 3.87 5.27 5.85
C ILE A 73 3.27 4.44 4.71
N PRO A 74 3.69 3.18 4.48
CA PRO A 74 3.12 2.37 3.42
C PRO A 74 1.64 2.03 3.66
N LEU A 75 1.21 1.87 4.90
CA LEU A 75 -0.20 1.69 5.24
C LEU A 75 -1.05 2.88 4.79
N THR A 76 -0.60 4.10 5.08
CA THR A 76 -1.31 5.32 4.66
C THR A 76 -1.36 5.43 3.14
N LEU A 77 -0.25 5.20 2.44
CA LEU A 77 -0.19 5.25 0.99
C LEU A 77 -1.09 4.18 0.35
N SER A 78 -1.13 2.98 0.92
CA SER A 78 -1.96 1.88 0.44
C SER A 78 -3.46 2.16 0.60
N MET A 79 -3.86 2.82 1.69
CA MET A 79 -5.26 3.17 1.97
C MET A 79 -5.75 4.38 1.16
N LEU A 80 -4.84 5.31 0.80
CA LEU A 80 -5.19 6.55 0.10
C LEU A 80 -5.11 6.42 -1.42
N PHE A 81 -4.22 5.58 -1.93
CA PHE A 81 -3.91 5.51 -3.35
C PHE A 81 -4.13 4.08 -3.89
N ASP A 82 -3.06 3.35 -4.12
CA ASP A 82 -3.11 2.00 -4.70
C ASP A 82 -2.46 0.99 -3.75
N PRO A 83 -3.26 0.04 -3.21
CA PRO A 83 -2.76 -0.90 -2.22
C PRO A 83 -1.59 -1.76 -2.72
N LEU A 84 -1.65 -2.18 -3.98
CA LEU A 84 -0.62 -3.05 -4.56
C LEU A 84 0.69 -2.31 -4.78
N SER A 85 0.63 -1.11 -5.37
CA SER A 85 1.83 -0.31 -5.65
C SER A 85 2.51 0.14 -4.36
N ALA A 86 1.73 0.53 -3.34
CA ALA A 86 2.28 0.92 -2.05
C ALA A 86 2.92 -0.26 -1.31
N ALA A 87 2.28 -1.44 -1.33
CA ALA A 87 2.80 -2.64 -0.67
C ALA A 87 4.09 -3.13 -1.31
N LEU A 88 4.11 -3.26 -2.64
CA LEU A 88 5.31 -3.67 -3.38
C LEU A 88 6.44 -2.64 -3.24
N GLY A 89 6.11 -1.34 -3.26
CA GLY A 89 7.09 -0.29 -3.03
C GLY A 89 7.73 -0.39 -1.65
N ALA A 90 6.93 -0.55 -0.60
CA ALA A 90 7.43 -0.71 0.76
C ALA A 90 8.36 -1.91 0.91
N ALA A 91 7.90 -3.08 0.50
CA ALA A 91 8.70 -4.32 0.58
C ALA A 91 10.00 -4.23 -0.23
N THR A 92 9.96 -3.62 -1.42
CA THR A 92 11.16 -3.38 -2.22
C THR A 92 12.09 -2.37 -1.56
N GLY A 93 11.53 -1.33 -0.93
CA GLY A 93 12.29 -0.32 -0.21
C GLY A 93 13.05 -0.92 0.98
N GLU A 94 12.38 -1.72 1.78
CA GLU A 94 13.01 -2.43 2.90
C GLU A 94 14.14 -3.34 2.41
N LEU A 95 13.88 -4.17 1.42
CA LEU A 95 14.88 -5.07 0.85
C LEU A 95 16.10 -4.34 0.30
N VAL A 96 15.92 -3.23 -0.42
CA VAL A 96 17.03 -2.49 -1.03
C VAL A 96 17.81 -1.71 0.01
N PHE A 97 17.14 -0.96 0.87
CA PHE A 97 17.79 -0.02 1.78
C PHE A 97 18.29 -0.70 3.05
N SER A 98 17.54 -1.64 3.58
CA SER A 98 17.90 -2.35 4.81
C SER A 98 18.84 -3.52 4.49
N GLU A 99 18.39 -4.49 3.69
CA GLU A 99 19.12 -5.74 3.51
C GLU A 99 20.33 -5.61 2.57
N ILE A 100 20.16 -4.98 1.38
CA ILE A 100 21.22 -4.88 0.39
C ILE A 100 22.27 -3.83 0.81
N MET A 101 21.85 -2.62 1.22
CA MET A 101 22.78 -1.55 1.55
C MET A 101 23.55 -1.82 2.86
N LEU A 102 22.96 -2.49 3.83
CA LEU A 102 23.64 -2.89 5.07
C LEU A 102 24.40 -4.21 4.94
N GLY A 103 24.32 -4.88 3.79
CA GLY A 103 25.04 -6.13 3.53
C GLY A 103 24.48 -7.33 4.30
N GLN A 104 23.25 -7.27 4.75
CA GLN A 104 22.57 -8.34 5.48
C GLN A 104 21.90 -9.37 4.55
N PHE A 105 21.89 -9.08 3.24
CA PHE A 105 21.27 -9.92 2.22
C PHE A 105 21.95 -11.31 2.14
N GLY A 106 21.23 -12.36 2.40
CA GLY A 106 21.80 -13.72 2.30
C GLY A 106 20.95 -14.86 2.84
N GLY A 107 19.69 -14.64 3.20
CA GLY A 107 18.85 -15.69 3.76
C GLY A 107 17.42 -15.79 3.23
N LEU A 108 16.74 -16.88 3.61
CA LEU A 108 15.30 -17.04 3.33
C LEU A 108 14.46 -16.03 4.12
N GLY A 109 14.98 -15.48 5.22
CA GLY A 109 14.30 -14.50 6.07
C GLY A 109 13.97 -13.19 5.35
N GLU A 110 14.80 -12.75 4.39
CA GLU A 110 14.52 -11.53 3.63
C GLU A 110 13.36 -11.70 2.64
N LEU A 111 13.25 -12.88 2.03
CA LEU A 111 12.10 -13.20 1.19
C LEU A 111 10.83 -13.27 2.02
N GLU A 112 10.92 -13.78 3.22
CA GLU A 112 9.83 -13.81 4.19
C GLU A 112 9.40 -12.39 4.56
N LYS A 113 10.31 -11.51 4.98
CA LYS A 113 10.03 -10.10 5.27
C LYS A 113 9.35 -9.41 4.07
N PHE A 114 9.90 -9.59 2.87
CA PHE A 114 9.32 -9.05 1.64
C PHE A 114 7.86 -9.49 1.45
N LEU A 115 7.56 -10.77 1.64
CA LEU A 115 6.21 -11.31 1.49
C LEU A 115 5.28 -10.83 2.61
N THR A 116 5.74 -10.82 3.85
CA THR A 116 4.92 -10.43 5.01
C THR A 116 4.53 -8.96 4.96
N VAL A 117 5.47 -8.07 4.63
CA VAL A 117 5.21 -6.64 4.44
C VAL A 117 4.25 -6.42 3.26
N THR A 118 4.51 -7.08 2.12
CA THR A 118 3.63 -6.96 0.94
C THR A 118 2.20 -7.37 1.27
N ILE A 119 2.00 -8.53 1.88
CA ILE A 119 0.67 -9.07 2.21
C ILE A 119 -0.01 -8.21 3.27
N GLY A 120 0.67 -7.85 4.34
CA GLY A 120 0.12 -7.05 5.43
C GLY A 120 -0.37 -5.68 4.96
N VAL A 121 0.47 -4.95 4.23
CA VAL A 121 0.14 -3.62 3.69
C VAL A 121 -0.94 -3.70 2.62
N TYR A 122 -0.91 -4.71 1.74
CA TYR A 122 -1.92 -4.91 0.71
C TYR A 122 -3.30 -5.20 1.30
N ILE A 123 -3.40 -6.11 2.27
CA ILE A 123 -4.67 -6.45 2.92
C ILE A 123 -5.23 -5.23 3.65
N ALA A 124 -4.40 -4.51 4.41
CA ALA A 124 -4.82 -3.30 5.08
C ALA A 124 -5.41 -2.26 4.11
N GLY A 125 -4.74 -2.01 2.98
CA GLY A 125 -5.21 -1.09 1.95
C GLY A 125 -6.52 -1.53 1.30
N ARG A 126 -6.70 -2.82 1.04
CA ARG A 126 -7.93 -3.37 0.43
C ARG A 126 -9.14 -3.36 1.36
N LEU A 127 -8.92 -3.46 2.65
CA LEU A 127 -10.01 -3.43 3.64
C LEU A 127 -10.61 -2.03 3.79
N VAL A 128 -9.83 -0.97 3.52
CA VAL A 128 -10.31 0.41 3.68
C VAL A 128 -10.98 0.90 2.40
N LYS A 129 -12.31 0.76 2.34
CA LYS A 129 -13.11 1.32 1.25
C LYS A 129 -13.31 2.83 1.37
N ASN A 130 -13.30 3.37 2.60
CA ASN A 130 -13.49 4.78 2.87
C ASN A 130 -12.45 5.29 3.87
N PRO A 131 -11.40 6.00 3.42
CA PRO A 131 -10.33 6.48 4.28
C PRO A 131 -10.76 7.56 5.29
N LYS A 132 -11.95 8.15 5.14
CA LYS A 132 -12.52 9.10 6.11
C LYS A 132 -13.04 8.42 7.37
N ASN A 133 -13.30 7.13 7.34
CA ASN A 133 -13.79 6.38 8.50
C ASN A 133 -12.63 5.92 9.39
N ARG A 134 -12.34 6.70 10.44
CA ARG A 134 -11.23 6.46 11.37
C ARG A 134 -11.25 5.07 12.01
N LYS A 135 -12.43 4.54 12.33
CA LYS A 135 -12.57 3.19 12.94
C LYS A 135 -12.16 2.10 11.95
N MET A 136 -12.53 2.25 10.68
CA MET A 136 -12.20 1.30 9.62
C MET A 136 -10.70 1.34 9.30
N VAL A 137 -10.11 2.54 9.26
CA VAL A 137 -8.66 2.72 9.07
C VAL A 137 -7.89 2.07 10.22
N ALA A 138 -8.27 2.35 11.47
CA ALA A 138 -7.61 1.76 12.63
C ALA A 138 -7.74 0.22 12.66
N ALA A 139 -8.93 -0.32 12.41
CA ALA A 139 -9.14 -1.77 12.35
C ALA A 139 -8.33 -2.44 11.24
N ALA A 140 -8.29 -1.85 10.04
CA ALA A 140 -7.51 -2.37 8.92
C ALA A 140 -5.99 -2.31 9.17
N SER A 141 -5.52 -1.25 9.82
CA SER A 141 -4.11 -1.13 10.22
C SER A 141 -3.72 -2.20 11.23
N ILE A 142 -4.54 -2.41 12.27
CA ILE A 142 -4.29 -3.45 13.27
C ILE A 142 -4.28 -4.83 12.63
N LEU A 143 -5.26 -5.13 11.76
CA LEU A 143 -5.33 -6.40 11.05
C LEU A 143 -4.12 -6.61 10.13
N GLY A 144 -3.71 -5.60 9.36
CA GLY A 144 -2.55 -5.69 8.48
C GLY A 144 -1.26 -5.99 9.24
N VAL A 145 -1.01 -5.25 10.32
CA VAL A 145 0.15 -5.47 11.20
C VAL A 145 0.08 -6.84 11.88
N THR A 146 -1.08 -7.26 12.37
CA THR A 146 -1.25 -8.56 13.00
C THR A 146 -0.96 -9.71 12.03
N ILE A 147 -1.45 -9.61 10.79
CA ILE A 147 -1.18 -10.62 9.74
C ILE A 147 0.32 -10.67 9.43
N GLN A 148 0.96 -9.51 9.27
CA GLN A 148 2.39 -9.42 9.04
C GLN A 148 3.19 -10.12 10.17
N GLN A 149 2.90 -9.79 11.41
CA GLN A 149 3.59 -10.38 12.58
C GLN A 149 3.31 -11.89 12.73
N LEU A 150 2.06 -12.33 12.48
CA LEU A 150 1.73 -13.74 12.52
C LEU A 150 2.45 -14.55 11.44
N MET A 151 2.59 -14.00 10.24
CA MET A 151 3.33 -14.65 9.17
C MET A 151 4.81 -14.73 9.50
N GLY A 152 5.41 -13.68 10.09
CA GLY A 152 6.80 -13.68 10.56
C GLY A 152 7.07 -14.63 11.73
N CYS A 153 6.05 -15.08 12.46
CA CYS A 153 6.21 -16.07 13.55
C CYS A 153 6.12 -17.53 13.04
N VAL A 154 5.67 -17.78 11.82
CA VAL A 154 5.40 -19.14 11.30
C VAL A 154 6.61 -19.72 10.55
N VAL A 155 7.55 -18.88 10.15
CA VAL A 155 8.77 -19.26 9.43
C VAL A 155 10.00 -19.19 10.31
#